data_48c77bd62633021ab5007181488f3188
#
_entry.id   48c77bd62633021ab5007181488f3188
#
_cell.length_a   1.000
_cell.length_b   1.000
_cell.length_c   1.000
_cell.angle_alpha   90.00
_cell.angle_beta   90.00
_cell.angle_gamma   90.00
#
_symmetry.space_group_name_H-M   'P 1'
#
loop_
_entity.id
_entity.type
_entity.pdbx_description
1 polymer ?
#
loop_
_entity_poly.entity_id
_entity_poly.type
_entity_poly.pdbx_seq_one_letter_code
_entity_poly.pdbx_strand_id
1 'polypeptide(L)'
;MSTRRANVRHRLAMLVSAASFALVPAAARAQQPQGSATGAAFDARSAAHVRAAYLADLDTLHAKFMALANAIPPEKYAWQPSPGVRSVSQVFMHVAGEWYHWTPASVGGKDPAGFPTARDSLMRKLEGLEKVATKTEVLSELTKSWTHCRAQLVAADPAQLTGNYKPWGMTVDAAAFAMAGDLHEHLGQLIAYSRSVGVKPPWSK
;
A
#
# COMPACT_ATOMS: atom_id res chain seq x y z
N MET A 1 -46.64 47.82 -52.08
CA MET A 1 -45.38 48.33 -51.50
C MET A 1 -44.83 47.22 -50.66
N SER A 2 -43.80 46.55 -51.20
CA SER A 2 -43.20 45.35 -50.66
C SER A 2 -41.80 45.71 -50.16
N THR A 3 -41.53 45.57 -48.87
CA THR A 3 -40.22 45.76 -48.26
C THR A 3 -39.59 44.40 -47.96
N ARG A 4 -38.63 44.00 -48.80
CA ARG A 4 -37.79 42.83 -48.57
C ARG A 4 -36.84 43.10 -47.39
N ARG A 5 -36.93 42.26 -46.33
CA ARG A 5 -35.90 42.18 -45.30
C ARG A 5 -34.83 41.23 -45.72
N ALA A 6 -33.60 41.72 -45.83
CA ALA A 6 -32.40 40.91 -46.09
C ALA A 6 -31.97 40.17 -44.81
N ASN A 7 -31.89 38.85 -44.93
CA ASN A 7 -31.30 37.98 -43.89
C ASN A 7 -29.78 37.99 -44.05
N VAL A 8 -29.08 38.66 -43.15
CA VAL A 8 -27.64 38.59 -43.00
C VAL A 8 -27.30 37.33 -42.16
N ARG A 9 -26.85 36.27 -42.84
CA ARG A 9 -26.31 35.07 -42.18
C ARG A 9 -24.87 35.35 -41.76
N HIS A 10 -24.64 35.60 -40.47
CA HIS A 10 -23.31 35.61 -39.91
C HIS A 10 -22.78 34.15 -39.86
N ARG A 11 -21.82 33.84 -40.75
CA ARG A 11 -21.04 32.64 -40.65
C ARG A 11 -19.96 32.86 -39.61
N LEU A 12 -20.17 32.28 -38.41
CA LEU A 12 -19.16 32.20 -37.36
C LEU A 12 -18.13 31.13 -37.80
N ALA A 13 -16.96 31.56 -38.26
CA ALA A 13 -15.85 30.68 -38.52
C ALA A 13 -15.25 30.22 -37.19
N MET A 14 -15.49 28.95 -36.81
CA MET A 14 -14.77 28.30 -35.73
C MET A 14 -13.32 28.05 -36.20
N LEU A 15 -12.41 28.83 -35.62
CA LEU A 15 -10.99 28.51 -35.65
C LEU A 15 -10.76 27.30 -34.73
N VAL A 16 -10.59 26.12 -35.32
CA VAL A 16 -10.10 24.93 -34.63
C VAL A 16 -8.61 25.14 -34.41
N SER A 17 -8.24 25.56 -33.20
CA SER A 17 -6.84 25.51 -32.77
C SER A 17 -6.45 24.05 -32.62
N ALA A 18 -5.64 23.57 -33.56
CA ALA A 18 -4.94 22.29 -33.45
C ALA A 18 -3.93 22.40 -32.29
N ALA A 19 -4.31 21.94 -31.12
CA ALA A 19 -3.37 21.72 -30.01
C ALA A 19 -2.43 20.58 -30.45
N SER A 20 -1.22 20.94 -30.82
CA SER A 20 -0.14 19.98 -31.04
C SER A 20 0.18 19.31 -29.70
N PHE A 21 -0.37 18.11 -29.51
CA PHE A 21 0.11 17.21 -28.46
C PHE A 21 1.54 16.79 -28.84
N ALA A 22 2.52 17.46 -28.24
CA ALA A 22 3.88 16.98 -28.29
C ALA A 22 3.88 15.57 -27.65
N LEU A 23 4.16 14.55 -28.46
CA LEU A 23 4.50 13.23 -27.96
C LEU A 23 5.73 13.38 -27.07
N VAL A 24 5.54 13.34 -25.75
CA VAL A 24 6.61 13.12 -24.81
C VAL A 24 7.12 11.70 -25.07
N PRO A 25 8.39 11.51 -25.44
CA PRO A 25 8.90 10.17 -25.66
C PRO A 25 8.79 9.39 -24.36
N ALA A 26 8.26 8.17 -24.43
CA ALA A 26 8.11 7.21 -23.33
C ALA A 26 9.48 6.62 -22.92
N ALA A 27 10.47 7.46 -22.65
CA ALA A 27 11.84 7.09 -22.30
C ALA A 27 12.30 7.70 -20.99
N ALA A 28 11.37 7.88 -20.04
CA ALA A 28 11.74 8.10 -18.64
C ALA A 28 11.16 6.97 -17.80
N ARG A 29 11.38 5.73 -18.22
CA ARG A 29 11.46 4.63 -17.28
C ARG A 29 12.75 4.89 -16.53
N ALA A 30 12.63 5.40 -15.30
CA ALA A 30 13.76 5.44 -14.40
C ALA A 30 14.34 4.03 -14.38
N GLN A 31 15.50 3.85 -15.02
CA GLN A 31 16.31 2.68 -14.84
C GLN A 31 16.65 2.67 -13.36
N GLN A 32 15.92 1.87 -12.58
CA GLN A 32 16.44 1.46 -11.30
C GLN A 32 17.82 0.87 -11.59
N PRO A 33 18.86 1.31 -10.90
CA PRO A 33 20.17 0.73 -11.08
C PRO A 33 20.03 -0.76 -10.77
N GLN A 34 20.12 -1.61 -11.79
CA GLN A 34 20.35 -3.04 -11.62
C GLN A 34 21.81 -3.18 -11.17
N GLY A 35 22.09 -2.70 -9.99
CA GLY A 35 23.28 -3.07 -9.27
C GLY A 35 23.11 -4.54 -8.95
N SER A 36 23.83 -5.40 -9.70
CA SER A 36 24.19 -6.71 -9.19
C SER A 36 24.97 -6.46 -7.91
N ALA A 37 24.26 -6.33 -6.79
CA ALA A 37 24.86 -6.34 -5.48
C ALA A 37 25.35 -7.78 -5.24
N THR A 38 26.52 -8.11 -5.78
CA THR A 38 27.39 -9.10 -5.18
C THR A 38 27.90 -8.49 -3.87
N GLY A 39 26.96 -8.05 -3.01
CA GLY A 39 27.25 -7.62 -1.67
C GLY A 39 27.76 -8.82 -0.91
N ALA A 40 28.86 -8.67 -0.19
CA ALA A 40 29.29 -9.66 0.77
C ALA A 40 28.09 -10.02 1.65
N ALA A 41 27.82 -11.32 1.80
CA ALA A 41 26.74 -11.78 2.67
C ALA A 41 26.91 -11.14 4.06
N PHE A 42 25.83 -10.69 4.68
CA PHE A 42 25.88 -10.22 6.05
C PHE A 42 26.49 -11.31 6.94
N ASP A 43 27.40 -10.94 7.83
CA ASP A 43 27.75 -11.84 8.90
C ASP A 43 26.51 -12.10 9.81
N ALA A 44 26.54 -13.16 10.57
CA ALA A 44 25.39 -13.57 11.40
C ALA A 44 24.94 -12.47 12.39
N ARG A 45 25.88 -11.66 12.88
CA ARG A 45 25.59 -10.55 13.81
C ARG A 45 24.88 -9.41 13.09
N SER A 46 25.37 -9.04 11.92
CA SER A 46 24.75 -7.99 11.09
C SER A 46 23.37 -8.39 10.61
N ALA A 47 23.21 -9.65 10.18
CA ALA A 47 21.90 -10.19 9.79
C ALA A 47 20.90 -10.19 10.94
N ALA A 48 21.32 -10.60 12.15
CA ALA A 48 20.47 -10.54 13.32
C ALA A 48 20.08 -9.10 13.70
N HIS A 49 21.02 -8.14 13.56
CA HIS A 49 20.75 -6.73 13.80
C HIS A 49 19.73 -6.16 12.81
N VAL A 50 19.90 -6.41 11.52
CA VAL A 50 18.96 -5.95 10.47
C VAL A 50 17.56 -6.52 10.72
N ARG A 51 17.44 -7.81 11.04
CA ARG A 51 16.14 -8.42 11.39
C ARG A 51 15.52 -7.76 12.61
N ALA A 52 16.29 -7.51 13.66
CA ALA A 52 15.79 -6.89 14.88
C ALA A 52 15.30 -5.45 14.62
N ALA A 53 16.03 -4.67 13.82
CA ALA A 53 15.64 -3.33 13.41
C ALA A 53 14.34 -3.34 12.58
N TYR A 54 14.24 -4.24 11.63
CA TYR A 54 13.03 -4.43 10.81
C TYR A 54 11.81 -4.77 11.68
N LEU A 55 11.94 -5.73 12.59
CA LEU A 55 10.85 -6.10 13.49
C LEU A 55 10.45 -4.94 14.41
N ALA A 56 11.40 -4.16 14.93
CA ALA A 56 11.11 -2.99 15.78
C ALA A 56 10.36 -1.88 15.02
N ASP A 57 10.72 -1.65 13.75
CA ASP A 57 10.00 -0.71 12.89
C ASP A 57 8.55 -1.16 12.65
N LEU A 58 8.35 -2.42 12.30
CA LEU A 58 7.02 -2.99 12.09
C LEU A 58 6.17 -3.03 13.36
N ASP A 59 6.75 -3.31 14.53
CA ASP A 59 6.07 -3.20 15.84
C ASP A 59 5.60 -1.74 16.07
N THR A 60 6.42 -0.75 15.68
CA THR A 60 6.07 0.67 15.78
C THR A 60 4.95 1.04 14.81
N LEU A 61 5.01 0.56 13.56
CA LEU A 61 3.96 0.75 12.56
C LEU A 61 2.64 0.17 13.04
N HIS A 62 2.65 -1.09 13.52
CA HIS A 62 1.46 -1.73 14.06
C HIS A 62 0.82 -0.90 15.19
N ALA A 63 1.63 -0.45 16.16
CA ALA A 63 1.13 0.39 17.25
C ALA A 63 0.44 1.67 16.74
N LYS A 64 1.01 2.31 15.71
CA LYS A 64 0.41 3.50 15.08
C LYS A 64 -0.86 3.18 14.30
N PHE A 65 -0.90 2.11 13.51
CA PHE A 65 -2.10 1.67 12.82
C PHE A 65 -3.24 1.40 13.80
N MET A 66 -2.98 0.64 14.87
CA MET A 66 -3.98 0.34 15.90
C MET A 66 -4.45 1.59 16.63
N ALA A 67 -3.54 2.50 17.00
CA ALA A 67 -3.89 3.75 17.65
C ALA A 67 -4.78 4.62 16.75
N LEU A 68 -4.47 4.70 15.47
CA LEU A 68 -5.23 5.49 14.50
C LEU A 68 -6.61 4.84 14.24
N ALA A 69 -6.66 3.52 14.06
CA ALA A 69 -7.91 2.79 13.91
C ALA A 69 -8.83 2.98 15.13
N ASN A 70 -8.29 2.97 16.34
CA ASN A 70 -9.07 3.26 17.55
C ASN A 70 -9.54 4.72 17.63
N ALA A 71 -8.75 5.68 17.16
CA ALA A 71 -9.08 7.10 17.23
C ALA A 71 -10.17 7.52 16.22
N ILE A 72 -10.20 6.93 15.04
CA ILE A 72 -11.18 7.26 13.99
C ILE A 72 -12.58 6.76 14.43
N PRO A 73 -13.62 7.63 14.45
CA PRO A 73 -14.98 7.24 14.78
C PRO A 73 -15.58 6.24 13.77
N PRO A 74 -16.47 5.33 14.21
CA PRO A 74 -17.04 4.30 13.33
C PRO A 74 -17.69 4.83 12.06
N GLU A 75 -18.39 5.95 12.13
CA GLU A 75 -19.08 6.58 11.00
C GLU A 75 -18.13 7.16 9.94
N LYS A 76 -16.84 7.26 10.24
CA LYS A 76 -15.79 7.73 9.31
C LYS A 76 -15.09 6.60 8.56
N TYR A 77 -15.38 5.35 8.87
CA TYR A 77 -14.71 4.21 8.24
C TYR A 77 -15.04 4.07 6.74
N ALA A 78 -16.24 4.47 6.33
CA ALA A 78 -16.63 4.49 4.92
C ALA A 78 -16.16 5.75 4.16
N TRP A 79 -15.53 6.72 4.84
CA TRP A 79 -15.06 7.94 4.18
C TRP A 79 -13.91 7.64 3.20
N GLN A 80 -13.96 8.28 2.05
CA GLN A 80 -12.92 8.23 1.01
C GLN A 80 -12.74 9.63 0.40
N PRO A 81 -11.54 10.00 -0.07
CA PRO A 81 -11.26 11.34 -0.58
C PRO A 81 -11.95 11.61 -1.93
N SER A 82 -12.17 10.58 -2.74
CA SER A 82 -12.86 10.65 -4.02
C SER A 82 -13.38 9.28 -4.45
N PRO A 83 -14.37 9.20 -5.37
CA PRO A 83 -14.81 7.94 -5.94
C PRO A 83 -13.65 7.13 -6.56
N GLY A 84 -13.61 5.83 -6.33
CA GLY A 84 -12.59 4.93 -6.86
C GLY A 84 -11.28 4.88 -6.04
N VAL A 85 -11.16 5.68 -4.99
CA VAL A 85 -10.05 5.60 -4.03
C VAL A 85 -10.49 4.80 -2.81
N ARG A 86 -9.59 4.02 -2.21
CA ARG A 86 -9.91 3.23 -1.00
C ARG A 86 -10.46 4.11 0.11
N SER A 87 -11.49 3.64 0.81
CA SER A 87 -11.98 4.24 2.05
C SER A 87 -11.02 3.97 3.22
N VAL A 88 -11.29 4.62 4.36
CA VAL A 88 -10.53 4.38 5.61
C VAL A 88 -10.50 2.89 5.95
N SER A 89 -11.66 2.20 5.96
CA SER A 89 -11.72 0.76 6.23
C SER A 89 -10.93 -0.04 5.21
N GLN A 90 -11.05 0.27 3.93
CA GLN A 90 -10.36 -0.45 2.86
C GLN A 90 -8.83 -0.30 2.95
N VAL A 91 -8.29 0.86 3.34
CA VAL A 91 -6.85 1.00 3.56
C VAL A 91 -6.39 0.15 4.74
N PHE A 92 -7.11 0.16 5.87
CA PHE A 92 -6.79 -0.73 6.99
C PHE A 92 -6.85 -2.21 6.61
N MET A 93 -7.84 -2.61 5.82
CA MET A 93 -8.00 -3.99 5.39
C MET A 93 -6.97 -4.42 4.35
N HIS A 94 -6.50 -3.47 3.51
CA HIS A 94 -5.36 -3.68 2.64
C HIS A 94 -4.09 -3.98 3.45
N VAL A 95 -3.79 -3.17 4.45
CA VAL A 95 -2.69 -3.41 5.41
C VAL A 95 -2.85 -4.77 6.13
N ALA A 96 -4.06 -5.15 6.52
CA ALA A 96 -4.29 -6.48 7.10
C ALA A 96 -3.95 -7.60 6.10
N GLY A 97 -4.25 -7.41 4.81
CA GLY A 97 -3.86 -8.32 3.74
C GLY A 97 -2.33 -8.44 3.59
N GLU A 98 -1.64 -7.32 3.69
CA GLU A 98 -0.17 -7.30 3.68
C GLU A 98 0.43 -8.03 4.88
N TRP A 99 -0.13 -7.90 6.06
CA TRP A 99 0.29 -8.63 7.25
C TRP A 99 -0.06 -10.11 7.21
N TYR A 100 -1.09 -10.50 6.49
CA TYR A 100 -1.37 -11.92 6.29
C TYR A 100 -0.42 -12.58 5.30
N HIS A 101 -0.03 -11.90 4.23
CA HIS A 101 0.68 -12.51 3.11
C HIS A 101 2.01 -11.83 2.76
N TRP A 102 1.99 -10.58 2.27
CA TRP A 102 3.16 -9.98 1.63
C TRP A 102 4.32 -9.74 2.57
N THR A 103 4.06 -9.23 3.77
CA THR A 103 5.10 -8.96 4.77
C THR A 103 5.75 -10.24 5.28
N PRO A 104 5.03 -11.28 5.72
CA PRO A 104 5.62 -12.56 6.04
C PRO A 104 6.36 -13.19 4.86
N ALA A 105 5.77 -13.19 3.67
CA ALA A 105 6.37 -13.79 2.48
C ALA A 105 7.71 -13.15 2.12
N SER A 106 7.86 -11.83 2.31
CA SER A 106 9.10 -11.10 2.03
C SER A 106 10.32 -11.64 2.80
N VAL A 107 10.10 -12.26 3.95
CA VAL A 107 11.15 -12.89 4.78
C VAL A 107 11.09 -14.42 4.80
N GLY A 108 10.41 -15.03 3.84
CA GLY A 108 10.27 -16.49 3.73
C GLY A 108 9.24 -17.11 4.67
N GLY A 109 8.39 -16.29 5.29
CA GLY A 109 7.27 -16.73 6.12
C GLY A 109 6.15 -17.36 5.28
N LYS A 110 5.16 -17.92 5.97
CA LYS A 110 4.02 -18.65 5.38
C LYS A 110 2.72 -17.91 5.60
N ASP A 111 1.76 -18.16 4.72
CA ASP A 111 0.38 -17.71 4.91
C ASP A 111 -0.29 -18.41 6.10
N PRO A 112 -1.36 -17.81 6.65
CA PRO A 112 -2.14 -18.45 7.71
C PRO A 112 -2.70 -19.80 7.28
N ALA A 113 -2.85 -20.72 8.22
CA ALA A 113 -3.51 -21.99 7.98
C ALA A 113 -4.91 -21.78 7.36
N GLY A 114 -5.23 -22.53 6.31
CA GLY A 114 -6.50 -22.41 5.59
C GLY A 114 -6.57 -21.29 4.55
N PHE A 115 -5.47 -20.55 4.33
CA PHE A 115 -5.39 -19.68 3.16
C PHE A 115 -5.17 -20.49 1.88
N PRO A 116 -5.76 -20.06 0.74
CA PRO A 116 -5.54 -20.73 -0.54
C PRO A 116 -4.07 -20.68 -0.97
N THR A 117 -3.56 -21.79 -1.51
CA THR A 117 -2.21 -21.84 -2.08
C THR A 117 -2.17 -21.43 -3.55
N ALA A 118 -3.29 -21.54 -4.27
CA ALA A 118 -3.40 -21.07 -5.65
C ALA A 118 -3.45 -19.54 -5.67
N ARG A 119 -2.54 -18.91 -6.44
CA ARG A 119 -2.34 -17.46 -6.49
C ARG A 119 -3.64 -16.67 -6.68
N ASP A 120 -4.45 -17.05 -7.70
CA ASP A 120 -5.69 -16.30 -7.99
C ASP A 120 -6.71 -16.39 -6.85
N SER A 121 -6.78 -17.54 -6.17
CA SER A 121 -7.68 -17.71 -5.03
C SER A 121 -7.18 -16.95 -3.81
N LEU A 122 -5.87 -16.89 -3.61
CA LEU A 122 -5.24 -16.09 -2.56
C LEU A 122 -5.51 -14.59 -2.80
N MET A 123 -5.28 -14.11 -4.02
CA MET A 123 -5.55 -12.69 -4.35
C MET A 123 -7.02 -12.33 -4.11
N ARG A 124 -7.96 -13.15 -4.58
CA ARG A 124 -9.39 -12.94 -4.30
C ARG A 124 -9.72 -12.93 -2.80
N LYS A 125 -9.03 -13.75 -2.00
CA LYS A 125 -9.21 -13.76 -0.55
C LYS A 125 -8.72 -12.45 0.07
N LEU A 126 -7.53 -11.97 -0.32
CA LEU A 126 -6.95 -10.71 0.18
C LEU A 126 -7.81 -9.50 -0.23
N GLU A 127 -8.22 -9.42 -1.50
CA GLU A 127 -9.16 -8.40 -1.99
C GLU A 127 -10.51 -8.47 -1.28
N GLY A 128 -10.95 -9.68 -0.92
CA GLY A 128 -12.16 -9.91 -0.15
C GLY A 128 -12.14 -9.27 1.25
N LEU A 129 -10.97 -9.07 1.85
CA LEU A 129 -10.83 -8.38 3.12
C LEU A 129 -11.32 -6.92 3.03
N GLU A 130 -11.09 -6.25 1.91
CA GLU A 130 -11.52 -4.85 1.71
C GLU A 130 -13.05 -4.65 1.73
N LYS A 131 -13.84 -5.73 1.79
CA LYS A 131 -15.30 -5.68 2.03
C LYS A 131 -15.68 -5.53 3.49
N VAL A 132 -14.74 -5.75 4.41
CA VAL A 132 -14.94 -5.54 5.84
C VAL A 132 -15.00 -4.03 6.10
N ALA A 133 -16.12 -3.55 6.65
CA ALA A 133 -16.40 -2.13 6.71
C ALA A 133 -16.56 -1.58 8.13
N THR A 134 -16.92 -2.42 9.10
CA THR A 134 -17.17 -1.95 10.46
C THR A 134 -15.88 -1.80 11.27
N LYS A 135 -15.81 -0.78 12.11
CA LYS A 135 -14.66 -0.53 12.98
C LYS A 135 -14.28 -1.76 13.81
N THR A 136 -15.26 -2.46 14.38
CA THR A 136 -15.02 -3.63 15.23
C THR A 136 -14.37 -4.77 14.44
N GLU A 137 -14.86 -5.06 13.26
CA GLU A 137 -14.29 -6.10 12.39
C GLU A 137 -12.90 -5.71 11.91
N VAL A 138 -12.69 -4.45 11.49
CA VAL A 138 -11.38 -3.95 11.07
C VAL A 138 -10.35 -4.09 12.20
N LEU A 139 -10.67 -3.68 13.42
CA LEU A 139 -9.77 -3.85 14.57
C LEU A 139 -9.46 -5.32 14.84
N SER A 140 -10.46 -6.19 14.73
CA SER A 140 -10.28 -7.65 14.87
C SER A 140 -9.34 -8.20 13.80
N GLU A 141 -9.53 -7.84 12.54
CA GLU A 141 -8.69 -8.32 11.45
C GLU A 141 -7.26 -7.77 11.51
N LEU A 142 -7.07 -6.50 11.86
CA LEU A 142 -5.74 -5.93 12.11
C LEU A 142 -5.01 -6.69 13.23
N THR A 143 -5.71 -7.03 14.32
CA THR A 143 -5.12 -7.79 15.43
C THR A 143 -4.71 -9.20 15.00
N LYS A 144 -5.58 -9.92 14.28
CA LYS A 144 -5.30 -11.28 13.81
C LYS A 144 -4.16 -11.32 12.80
N SER A 145 -4.21 -10.43 11.79
CA SER A 145 -3.18 -10.36 10.75
C SER A 145 -1.82 -10.00 11.31
N TRP A 146 -1.78 -9.04 12.24
CA TRP A 146 -0.53 -8.70 12.91
C TRP A 146 0.02 -9.83 13.77
N THR A 147 -0.83 -10.51 14.53
CA THR A 147 -0.41 -11.67 15.35
C THR A 147 0.26 -12.73 14.46
N HIS A 148 -0.33 -13.03 13.31
CA HIS A 148 0.26 -13.93 12.32
C HIS A 148 1.58 -13.39 11.78
N CYS A 149 1.57 -12.17 11.25
CA CYS A 149 2.73 -11.51 10.64
C CYS A 149 3.93 -11.53 11.61
N ARG A 150 3.72 -11.04 12.84
CA ARG A 150 4.76 -10.95 13.84
C ARG A 150 5.35 -12.32 14.20
N ALA A 151 4.52 -13.36 14.30
CA ALA A 151 4.99 -14.72 14.53
C ALA A 151 5.92 -15.21 13.39
N GLN A 152 5.57 -14.93 12.13
CA GLN A 152 6.40 -15.28 10.98
C GLN A 152 7.72 -14.49 10.97
N LEU A 153 7.68 -13.19 11.27
CA LEU A 153 8.87 -12.34 11.34
C LEU A 153 9.85 -12.78 12.45
N VAL A 154 9.31 -13.16 13.60
CA VAL A 154 10.13 -13.69 14.72
C VAL A 154 10.75 -15.04 14.36
N ALA A 155 10.05 -15.89 13.62
CA ALA A 155 10.53 -17.20 13.17
C ALA A 155 11.47 -17.12 11.97
N ALA A 156 11.55 -16.00 11.26
CA ALA A 156 12.41 -15.82 10.09
C ALA A 156 13.89 -16.01 10.46
N ASP A 157 14.60 -16.83 9.67
CA ASP A 157 16.03 -17.04 9.84
C ASP A 157 16.84 -15.84 9.30
N PRO A 158 17.61 -15.13 10.14
CA PRO A 158 18.44 -14.02 9.69
C PRO A 158 19.43 -14.39 8.59
N ALA A 159 19.88 -15.65 8.52
CA ALA A 159 20.77 -16.14 7.47
C ALA A 159 20.14 -16.07 6.07
N GLN A 160 18.81 -16.00 5.98
CA GLN A 160 18.10 -15.90 4.71
C GLN A 160 18.04 -14.47 4.14
N LEU A 161 18.45 -13.44 4.88
CA LEU A 161 18.32 -12.03 4.47
C LEU A 161 19.00 -11.71 3.13
N THR A 162 20.12 -12.33 2.84
CA THR A 162 20.84 -12.18 1.56
C THR A 162 20.37 -13.15 0.48
N GLY A 163 19.43 -14.05 0.81
CA GLY A 163 18.83 -14.99 -0.12
C GLY A 163 17.96 -14.28 -1.17
N ASN A 164 17.65 -15.00 -2.24
CA ASN A 164 16.79 -14.48 -3.30
C ASN A 164 15.31 -14.58 -2.92
N TYR A 165 14.59 -13.47 -2.99
CA TYR A 165 13.13 -13.42 -2.99
C TYR A 165 12.63 -13.45 -4.44
N LYS A 166 12.39 -14.67 -4.94
CA LYS A 166 12.03 -14.91 -6.35
C LYS A 166 10.80 -14.13 -6.84
N PRO A 167 9.70 -13.97 -6.04
CA PRO A 167 8.51 -13.28 -6.53
C PRO A 167 8.78 -11.87 -7.06
N TRP A 168 9.78 -11.16 -6.50
CA TRP A 168 10.10 -9.81 -6.92
C TRP A 168 11.48 -9.68 -7.57
N GLY A 169 12.22 -10.77 -7.73
CA GLY A 169 13.53 -10.76 -8.36
C GLY A 169 14.60 -9.98 -7.60
N MET A 170 14.48 -9.89 -6.28
CA MET A 170 15.38 -9.16 -5.39
C MET A 170 15.85 -10.02 -4.22
N THR A 171 16.71 -9.49 -3.36
CA THR A 171 17.12 -10.17 -2.12
C THR A 171 16.03 -10.06 -1.04
N VAL A 172 16.05 -10.93 -0.05
CA VAL A 172 15.08 -10.96 1.05
C VAL A 172 15.11 -9.65 1.86
N ASP A 173 16.29 -9.11 2.16
CA ASP A 173 16.44 -7.82 2.83
C ASP A 173 15.85 -6.67 2.00
N ALA A 174 16.08 -6.63 0.69
CA ALA A 174 15.49 -5.63 -0.19
C ALA A 174 13.96 -5.75 -0.25
N ALA A 175 13.41 -6.98 -0.28
CA ALA A 175 11.98 -7.21 -0.22
C ALA A 175 11.37 -6.78 1.13
N ALA A 176 12.06 -7.04 2.23
CA ALA A 176 11.65 -6.59 3.56
C ALA A 176 11.61 -5.05 3.66
N PHE A 177 12.64 -4.37 3.16
CA PHE A 177 12.65 -2.89 3.11
C PHE A 177 11.55 -2.34 2.21
N ALA A 178 11.28 -2.96 1.07
CA ALA A 178 10.17 -2.56 0.19
C ALA A 178 8.82 -2.66 0.91
N MET A 179 8.59 -3.75 1.66
CA MET A 179 7.35 -3.91 2.45
C MET A 179 7.25 -2.92 3.61
N ALA A 180 8.36 -2.61 4.30
CA ALA A 180 8.35 -1.54 5.31
C ALA A 180 7.98 -0.20 4.67
N GLY A 181 8.57 0.14 3.52
CA GLY A 181 8.28 1.36 2.77
C GLY A 181 6.80 1.48 2.42
N ASP A 182 6.21 0.43 1.86
CA ASP A 182 4.80 0.36 1.48
C ASP A 182 3.86 0.55 2.69
N LEU A 183 4.15 -0.12 3.80
CA LEU A 183 3.39 0.07 5.05
C LEU A 183 3.50 1.50 5.59
N HIS A 184 4.67 2.16 5.48
CA HIS A 184 4.82 3.57 5.84
C HIS A 184 4.00 4.49 4.92
N GLU A 185 3.89 4.20 3.63
CA GLU A 185 3.03 4.92 2.68
C GLU A 185 1.56 4.81 3.08
N HIS A 186 1.09 3.60 3.40
CA HIS A 186 -0.28 3.38 3.89
C HIS A 186 -0.56 4.06 5.24
N LEU A 187 0.40 4.09 6.15
CA LEU A 187 0.26 4.86 7.38
C LEU A 187 0.16 6.36 7.07
N GLY A 188 0.99 6.89 6.17
CA GLY A 188 0.91 8.27 5.70
C GLY A 188 -0.45 8.61 5.09
N GLN A 189 -0.99 7.72 4.26
CA GLN A 189 -2.32 7.83 3.68
C GLN A 189 -3.41 7.91 4.76
N LEU A 190 -3.39 7.02 5.74
CA LEU A 190 -4.36 7.02 6.84
C LEU A 190 -4.22 8.24 7.77
N ILE A 191 -3.01 8.76 7.98
CA ILE A 191 -2.77 10.02 8.69
C ILE A 191 -3.44 11.18 7.95
N ALA A 192 -3.29 11.25 6.61
CA ALA A 192 -3.95 12.25 5.80
C ALA A 192 -5.47 12.12 5.88
N TYR A 193 -6.00 10.91 5.76
CA TYR A 193 -7.43 10.63 5.87
C TYR A 193 -7.99 10.99 7.24
N SER A 194 -7.30 10.62 8.33
CA SER A 194 -7.77 10.95 9.68
C SER A 194 -7.89 12.46 9.88
N ARG A 195 -6.91 13.23 9.41
CA ARG A 195 -6.96 14.71 9.46
C ARG A 195 -8.10 15.29 8.63
N SER A 196 -8.34 14.72 7.44
CA SER A 196 -9.43 15.15 6.56
C SER A 196 -10.82 14.93 7.19
N VAL A 197 -10.97 13.95 8.07
CA VAL A 197 -12.22 13.70 8.81
C VAL A 197 -12.22 14.34 10.21
N GLY A 198 -11.26 15.21 10.51
CA GLY A 198 -11.20 15.96 11.78
C GLY A 198 -10.58 15.19 12.95
N VAL A 199 -9.90 14.07 12.68
CA VAL A 199 -9.24 13.26 13.71
C VAL A 199 -7.74 13.50 13.69
N LYS A 200 -7.20 14.00 14.80
CA LYS A 200 -5.76 14.17 14.98
C LYS A 200 -5.12 12.82 15.35
N PRO A 201 -4.03 12.40 14.69
CA PRO A 201 -3.33 11.19 15.10
C PRO A 201 -2.93 11.23 16.58
N PRO A 202 -3.11 10.15 17.36
CA PRO A 202 -2.91 10.17 18.82
C PRO A 202 -1.50 10.56 19.28
N TRP A 203 -0.49 10.36 18.44
CA TRP A 203 0.91 10.73 18.71
C TRP A 203 1.29 12.12 18.24
N SER A 204 0.37 12.86 17.60
CA SER A 204 0.63 14.25 17.13
C SER A 204 0.48 15.23 18.29
N LYS A 205 1.43 16.13 18.46
CA LYS A 205 1.36 17.28 19.40
C LYS A 205 0.43 18.38 18.91
#